data_21df7aad5ede85344b6a74557e0f68b9
#
_entry.id   21df7aad5ede85344b6a74557e0f68b9
#
_cell.length_a   1.000
_cell.length_b   1.000
_cell.length_c   1.000
_cell.angle_alpha   90.00
_cell.angle_beta   90.00
_cell.angle_gamma   90.00
#
_symmetry.space_group_name_H-M   'P 1'
#
loop_
_entity.id
_entity.type
_entity.pdbx_description
1 polymer ?
#
loop_
_entity_poly.entity_id
_entity_poly.type
_entity_poly.pdbx_seq_one_letter_code
_entity_poly.pdbx_strand_id
1 'polypeptide(L)'
;IENGIAVECLPGATAFVPALVNSGLPNDKFVFEGFLPDKKGRQTRYLALAEETRTMILYVSPHKLVKTLSEFVTYFGEDRPVCVSRELSKMHEENVRGTVKEVLTHFEKTAPRGEIVVVVGGKPITKETKKSKFSEEQ
;
A
#
# COMPACT_ATOMS: atom_id res chain seq x y z
N ILE A 1 -10.62 16.00 18.87
CA ILE A 1 -11.00 15.78 20.27
C ILE A 1 -12.02 16.79 20.75
N GLU A 2 -11.89 18.05 20.34
CA GLU A 2 -12.79 19.10 20.75
C GLU A 2 -14.26 18.84 20.41
N ASN A 3 -14.53 18.04 19.41
CA ASN A 3 -15.89 17.76 18.98
C ASN A 3 -16.40 16.38 19.43
N GLY A 4 -15.79 15.80 20.46
CA GLY A 4 -16.17 14.47 20.92
C GLY A 4 -15.87 13.36 19.93
N ILE A 5 -15.06 13.62 18.94
CA ILE A 5 -14.62 12.61 17.99
C ILE A 5 -13.59 11.73 18.68
N ALA A 6 -13.88 10.44 18.74
CA ALA A 6 -12.93 9.49 19.28
C ALA A 6 -11.69 9.49 18.40
N VAL A 7 -10.59 9.97 18.95
CA VAL A 7 -9.30 9.83 18.29
C VAL A 7 -8.83 8.42 18.58
N GLU A 8 -9.12 7.52 17.65
CA GLU A 8 -8.48 6.23 17.71
C GLU A 8 -7.01 6.44 17.37
N CYS A 9 -6.14 6.02 18.30
CA CYS A 9 -4.78 5.71 17.90
C CYS A 9 -4.89 4.58 16.90
N LEU A 10 -5.06 4.94 15.67
CA LEU A 10 -4.85 3.99 14.60
C LEU A 10 -3.47 3.37 14.81
N PRO A 11 -3.26 2.10 14.54
CA PRO A 11 -1.95 1.45 14.61
C PRO A 11 -0.90 2.24 13.89
N GLY A 12 -1.30 3.28 13.74
CA GLY A 12 -0.94 4.02 13.30
C GLY A 12 -0.07 5.11 12.99
N ALA A 13 -0.05 6.14 13.58
CA ALA A 13 0.87 7.23 13.26
C ALA A 13 2.34 6.79 13.14
N THR A 14 2.73 5.70 13.78
CA THR A 14 4.10 5.17 13.75
C THR A 14 4.23 3.79 13.12
N ALA A 15 3.12 3.05 12.96
CA ALA A 15 3.17 1.69 12.41
C ALA A 15 3.58 1.64 10.95
N PHE A 16 3.39 2.72 10.20
CA PHE A 16 3.79 2.73 8.79
C PHE A 16 5.32 2.74 8.62
N VAL A 17 6.06 3.29 9.57
CA VAL A 17 7.53 3.34 9.48
C VAL A 17 8.12 1.93 9.54
N PRO A 18 7.80 1.10 10.55
CA PRO A 18 8.26 -0.30 10.53
C PRO A 18 7.78 -1.07 9.31
N ALA A 19 6.54 -0.86 8.88
CA ALA A 19 6.01 -1.52 7.70
C ALA A 19 6.80 -1.15 6.44
N LEU A 20 7.10 0.13 6.27
CA LEU A 20 7.88 0.62 5.14
C LEU A 20 9.28 0.04 5.14
N VAL A 21 9.97 0.06 6.30
CA VAL A 21 11.31 -0.50 6.44
C VAL A 21 11.31 -2.01 6.18
N ASN A 22 10.35 -2.72 6.75
CA ASN A 22 10.23 -4.17 6.61
C ASN A 22 9.79 -4.61 5.21
N SER A 23 9.22 -3.71 4.42
CA SER A 23 8.73 -4.05 3.08
C SER A 23 9.84 -4.43 2.11
N GLY A 24 11.04 -3.91 2.32
CA GLY A 24 12.14 -4.06 1.36
C GLY A 24 11.99 -3.20 0.12
N LEU A 25 10.96 -2.36 0.05
CA LEU A 25 10.72 -1.44 -1.06
C LEU A 25 11.48 -0.12 -0.83
N PRO A 26 11.72 0.69 -1.90
CA PRO A 26 12.38 1.97 -1.74
C PRO A 26 11.67 2.84 -0.70
N ASN A 27 12.42 3.37 0.26
CA ASN A 27 11.88 4.14 1.37
C ASN A 27 12.43 5.57 1.45
N ASP A 28 13.24 5.97 0.47
CA ASP A 28 13.78 7.33 0.40
C ASP A 28 12.70 8.36 0.05
N LYS A 29 11.73 7.95 -0.76
CA LYS A 29 10.56 8.77 -1.11
C LYS A 29 9.32 7.89 -1.10
N PHE A 30 8.31 8.32 -0.38
CA PHE A 30 7.07 7.56 -0.25
C PHE A 30 5.87 8.50 -0.11
N VAL A 31 4.70 7.97 -0.40
CA VAL A 31 3.42 8.67 -0.23
C VAL A 31 2.63 7.94 0.83
N PHE A 32 2.19 8.66 1.85
CA PHE A 32 1.29 8.12 2.84
C PHE A 32 -0.15 8.40 2.40
N GLU A 33 -0.85 7.36 2.02
CA GLU A 33 -2.22 7.47 1.51
C GLU A 33 -3.27 7.25 2.60
N GLY A 34 -2.95 6.42 3.60
CA GLY A 34 -3.91 6.04 4.61
C GLY A 34 -4.99 5.13 4.06
N PHE A 35 -6.23 5.30 4.51
CA PHE A 35 -7.35 4.52 4.01
C PHE A 35 -7.88 5.09 2.70
N LEU A 36 -8.14 4.21 1.74
CA LEU A 36 -8.83 4.59 0.51
C LEU A 36 -10.31 4.88 0.79
N PRO A 37 -10.95 5.76 0.02
CA PRO A 37 -12.40 5.96 0.12
C PRO A 37 -13.15 4.62 -0.04
N ASP A 38 -14.24 4.42 0.68
CA ASP A 38 -15.00 3.17 0.61
C ASP A 38 -15.69 2.96 -0.74
N LYS A 39 -16.31 3.99 -1.27
CA LYS A 39 -17.07 3.92 -2.54
C LYS A 39 -16.82 5.15 -3.40
N LYS A 40 -17.36 6.29 -2.98
CA LYS A 40 -17.25 7.53 -3.76
C LYS A 40 -15.79 8.01 -3.79
N GLY A 41 -15.26 8.18 -4.99
CA GLY A 41 -13.89 8.64 -5.18
C GLY A 41 -12.84 7.54 -5.14
N ARG A 42 -13.21 6.30 -4.85
CA ARG A 42 -12.27 5.18 -4.76
C ARG A 42 -11.59 4.90 -6.10
N GLN A 43 -12.37 4.82 -7.17
CA GLN A 43 -11.84 4.60 -8.52
C GLN A 43 -10.94 5.74 -8.97
N THR A 44 -11.37 6.97 -8.74
CA THR A 44 -10.59 8.16 -9.07
C THR A 44 -9.24 8.14 -8.35
N ARG A 45 -9.25 7.74 -7.08
CA ARG A 45 -8.02 7.65 -6.30
C ARG A 45 -7.09 6.58 -6.82
N TYR A 46 -7.61 5.40 -7.18
CA TYR A 46 -6.82 4.34 -7.80
C TYR A 46 -6.18 4.80 -9.10
N LEU A 47 -6.91 5.52 -9.94
CA LEU A 47 -6.36 6.01 -11.21
C LEU A 47 -5.18 6.96 -10.97
N ALA A 48 -5.28 7.81 -9.96
CA ALA A 48 -4.18 8.69 -9.58
C ALA A 48 -3.00 7.90 -9.03
N LEU A 49 -3.24 6.94 -8.15
CA LEU A 49 -2.19 6.11 -7.55
C LEU A 49 -1.50 5.21 -8.56
N ALA A 50 -2.20 4.80 -9.62
CA ALA A 50 -1.61 3.97 -10.67
C ALA A 50 -0.45 4.68 -11.37
N GLU A 51 -0.43 6.00 -11.38
CA GLU A 51 0.63 6.81 -11.97
C GLU A 51 1.73 7.20 -10.97
N GLU A 52 1.54 6.90 -9.68
CA GLU A 52 2.51 7.26 -8.65
C GLU A 52 3.78 6.42 -8.76
N THR A 53 4.92 7.08 -8.83
CA THR A 53 6.22 6.42 -8.96
C THR A 53 6.90 6.15 -7.62
N ARG A 54 6.46 6.81 -6.56
CA ARG A 54 7.00 6.61 -5.21
C ARG A 54 6.30 5.43 -4.54
N THR A 55 6.97 4.84 -3.56
CA THR A 55 6.36 3.80 -2.72
C THR A 55 5.12 4.37 -2.02
N MET A 56 4.04 3.60 -1.99
CA MET A 56 2.78 4.02 -1.40
C MET A 56 2.48 3.23 -0.14
N ILE A 57 1.91 3.89 0.86
CA ILE A 57 1.54 3.26 2.12
C ILE A 57 0.04 3.42 2.34
N LEU A 58 -0.64 2.30 2.53
CA LEU A 58 -2.09 2.29 2.73
C LEU A 58 -2.44 1.52 4.00
N TYR A 59 -3.52 1.95 4.63
CA TYR A 59 -4.16 1.19 5.70
C TYR A 59 -5.33 0.43 5.09
N VAL A 60 -5.46 -0.84 5.41
CA VAL A 60 -6.54 -1.68 4.89
C VAL A 60 -7.13 -2.48 6.04
N SER A 61 -8.45 -2.47 6.15
CA SER A 61 -9.13 -3.32 7.13
C SER A 61 -9.00 -4.80 6.74
N PRO A 62 -8.81 -5.69 7.72
CA PRO A 62 -8.58 -7.11 7.40
C PRO A 62 -9.65 -7.72 6.50
N HIS A 63 -10.92 -7.42 6.75
CA HIS A 63 -12.02 -7.98 5.97
C HIS A 63 -12.12 -7.41 4.55
N LYS A 64 -11.38 -6.36 4.24
CA LYS A 64 -11.33 -5.75 2.90
C LYS A 64 -10.04 -6.05 2.16
N LEU A 65 -9.10 -6.74 2.78
CA LEU A 65 -7.78 -6.95 2.21
C LEU A 65 -7.81 -7.72 0.88
N VAL A 66 -8.50 -8.84 0.83
CA VAL A 66 -8.57 -9.65 -0.39
C VAL A 66 -9.19 -8.85 -1.54
N LYS A 67 -10.29 -8.15 -1.27
CA LYS A 67 -10.93 -7.28 -2.25
C LYS A 67 -9.98 -6.19 -2.72
N THR A 68 -9.27 -5.55 -1.80
CA THR A 68 -8.32 -4.47 -2.12
C THR A 68 -7.15 -4.98 -2.96
N LEU A 69 -6.60 -6.14 -2.62
CA LEU A 69 -5.53 -6.75 -3.43
C LEU A 69 -6.02 -7.11 -4.83
N SER A 70 -7.27 -7.57 -4.95
CA SER A 70 -7.88 -7.84 -6.27
C SER A 70 -7.99 -6.55 -7.09
N GLU A 71 -8.33 -5.44 -6.45
CA GLU A 71 -8.38 -4.14 -7.11
C GLU A 71 -6.97 -3.69 -7.53
N PHE A 72 -5.95 -3.99 -6.74
CA PHE A 72 -4.56 -3.70 -7.12
C PHE A 72 -4.17 -4.42 -8.41
N VAL A 73 -4.62 -5.65 -8.61
CA VAL A 73 -4.39 -6.37 -9.87
C VAL A 73 -4.93 -5.57 -11.05
N THR A 74 -6.12 -5.02 -10.90
CA THR A 74 -6.76 -4.22 -11.95
C THR A 74 -6.04 -2.92 -12.23
N TYR A 75 -5.67 -2.18 -11.18
CA TYR A 75 -5.13 -0.82 -11.34
C TYR A 75 -3.61 -0.75 -11.40
N PHE A 76 -2.92 -1.65 -10.71
CA PHE A 76 -1.45 -1.63 -10.62
C PHE A 76 -0.78 -2.76 -11.40
N GLY A 77 -1.53 -3.81 -11.74
CA GLY A 77 -1.00 -4.99 -12.40
C GLY A 77 -0.57 -6.09 -11.42
N GLU A 78 -0.52 -7.30 -11.92
CA GLU A 78 -0.21 -8.50 -11.12
C GLU A 78 1.21 -8.50 -10.56
N ASP A 79 2.13 -7.88 -11.27
CA ASP A 79 3.57 -7.95 -10.95
C ASP A 79 4.06 -6.82 -10.05
N ARG A 80 3.19 -5.89 -9.67
CA ARG A 80 3.57 -4.78 -8.80
C ARG A 80 4.02 -5.32 -7.44
N PRO A 81 5.22 -4.94 -6.95
CA PRO A 81 5.68 -5.40 -5.63
C PRO A 81 4.80 -4.83 -4.52
N VAL A 82 4.49 -5.67 -3.56
CA VAL A 82 3.67 -5.28 -2.40
C VAL A 82 4.13 -6.03 -1.16
N CYS A 83 3.93 -5.42 -0.01
CA CYS A 83 4.15 -6.06 1.29
C CYS A 83 2.94 -5.78 2.18
N VAL A 84 2.36 -6.82 2.74
CA VAL A 84 1.29 -6.71 3.72
C VAL A 84 1.88 -7.02 5.08
N SER A 85 1.85 -6.04 5.98
CA SER A 85 2.35 -6.17 7.34
C SER A 85 1.19 -6.13 8.31
N ARG A 86 1.13 -7.09 9.21
CA ARG A 86 0.07 -7.16 10.20
C ARG A 86 0.63 -7.29 11.60
N GLU A 87 -0.11 -6.75 12.57
CA GLU A 87 0.21 -6.82 14.00
C GLU A 87 1.65 -6.39 14.31
N LEU A 88 2.08 -5.28 13.68
CA LEU A 88 3.41 -4.73 13.88
C LEU A 88 3.71 -4.47 15.35
N SER A 89 4.90 -4.87 15.79
CA SER A 89 5.38 -4.76 17.17
C SER A 89 4.63 -5.64 18.17
N LYS A 90 3.84 -6.59 17.69
CA LYS A 90 3.16 -7.58 18.54
C LYS A 90 3.81 -8.95 18.35
N MET A 91 3.47 -9.86 19.28
CA MET A 91 4.06 -11.20 19.31
C MET A 91 3.85 -12.01 18.03
N HIS A 92 2.83 -11.69 17.24
CA HIS A 92 2.48 -12.40 16.01
C HIS A 92 2.66 -11.53 14.77
N GLU A 93 3.67 -10.68 14.76
CA GLU A 93 3.99 -9.86 13.61
C GLU A 93 4.25 -10.71 12.38
N GLU A 94 3.67 -10.33 11.25
CA GLU A 94 3.86 -11.03 9.99
C GLU A 94 4.00 -10.03 8.85
N ASN A 95 4.98 -10.28 7.97
CA ASN A 95 5.20 -9.49 6.77
C ASN A 95 5.15 -10.42 5.56
N VAL A 96 4.15 -10.26 4.70
CA VAL A 96 4.00 -11.05 3.50
C VAL A 96 4.42 -10.21 2.29
N ARG A 97 5.52 -10.57 1.67
CA ARG A 97 6.13 -9.85 0.54
C ARG A 97 5.99 -10.64 -0.74
N GLY A 98 5.89 -9.93 -1.85
CA GLY A 98 5.86 -10.54 -3.17
C GLY A 98 5.20 -9.61 -4.17
N THR A 99 4.79 -10.17 -5.30
CA THR A 99 3.97 -9.45 -6.26
C THR A 99 2.53 -9.40 -5.74
N VAL A 100 1.74 -8.48 -6.27
CA VAL A 100 0.32 -8.38 -5.90
C VAL A 100 -0.38 -9.73 -6.07
N LYS A 101 -0.10 -10.44 -7.16
CA LYS A 101 -0.70 -11.75 -7.42
C LYS A 101 -0.32 -12.77 -6.36
N GLU A 102 0.96 -12.86 -6.01
CA GLU A 102 1.45 -13.79 -5.00
C GLU A 102 0.84 -13.53 -3.63
N VAL A 103 0.80 -12.27 -3.24
CA VAL A 103 0.26 -11.86 -1.93
C VAL A 103 -1.25 -12.06 -1.88
N LEU A 104 -1.96 -11.75 -2.98
CA LEU A 104 -3.39 -12.03 -3.09
C LEU A 104 -3.68 -13.51 -2.92
N THR A 105 -2.93 -14.37 -3.61
CA THR A 105 -3.09 -15.83 -3.51
C THR A 105 -2.90 -16.31 -2.07
N HIS A 106 -1.90 -15.76 -1.39
CA HIS A 106 -1.65 -16.09 0.02
C HIS A 106 -2.86 -15.77 0.90
N PHE A 107 -3.44 -14.57 0.77
CA PHE A 107 -4.55 -14.15 1.62
C PHE A 107 -5.90 -14.73 1.20
N GLU A 108 -6.02 -15.22 -0.02
CA GLU A 108 -7.19 -15.98 -0.43
C GLU A 108 -7.27 -17.33 0.32
N LYS A 109 -6.12 -17.88 0.69
CA LYS A 109 -6.02 -19.14 1.43
C LYS A 109 -5.98 -18.94 2.93
N THR A 110 -5.45 -17.82 3.40
CA THR A 110 -5.25 -17.54 4.81
C THR A 110 -5.91 -16.23 5.18
N ALA A 111 -7.00 -16.29 5.94
CA ALA A 111 -7.74 -15.10 6.34
C ALA A 111 -6.84 -14.13 7.12
N PRO A 112 -6.80 -12.85 6.72
CA PRO A 112 -6.01 -11.86 7.45
C PRO A 112 -6.66 -11.52 8.79
N ARG A 113 -5.83 -11.22 9.79
CA ARG A 113 -6.28 -10.84 11.13
C ARG A 113 -5.48 -9.65 11.63
N GLY A 114 -6.10 -8.86 12.50
CA GLY A 114 -5.44 -7.75 13.14
C GLY A 114 -5.27 -6.53 12.25
N GLU A 115 -4.45 -5.64 12.69
CA GLU A 115 -4.19 -4.37 12.00
C GLU A 115 -3.24 -4.58 10.84
N ILE A 116 -3.57 -3.96 9.70
CA ILE A 116 -2.84 -4.18 8.46
C ILE A 116 -2.35 -2.87 7.87
N VAL A 117 -1.06 -2.86 7.51
CA VAL A 117 -0.45 -1.80 6.71
C VAL A 117 0.01 -2.43 5.40
N VAL A 118 -0.36 -1.83 4.28
CA VAL A 118 0.03 -2.31 2.96
C VAL A 118 0.99 -1.32 2.34
N VAL A 119 2.16 -1.80 1.94
CA VAL A 119 3.17 -1.00 1.25
C VAL A 119 3.23 -1.48 -0.20
N VAL A 120 3.03 -0.57 -1.14
CA VAL A 120 2.97 -0.89 -2.57
C VAL A 120 4.10 -0.16 -3.29
N GLY A 121 4.85 -0.88 -4.10
CA GLY A 121 5.88 -0.26 -4.94
C GLY A 121 5.26 0.70 -5.95
N GLY A 122 5.99 1.78 -6.25
CA GLY A 122 5.55 2.76 -7.23
C GLY A 122 5.55 2.21 -8.65
N LYS A 123 4.93 2.94 -9.55
CA LYS A 123 4.93 2.61 -10.98
C LYS A 123 6.37 2.61 -11.48
N PRO A 124 6.81 1.53 -12.16
CA PRO A 124 8.17 1.49 -12.71
C PRO A 124 8.41 2.64 -13.69
N ILE A 125 9.57 3.28 -13.56
CA ILE A 125 9.99 4.32 -14.49
C ILE A 125 10.71 3.66 -15.64
N THR A 126 10.15 3.77 -16.85
CA THR A 126 10.76 3.19 -18.05
C THR A 126 11.91 4.05 -18.54
N LYS A 127 12.80 3.46 -19.36
CA LYS A 127 13.90 4.21 -19.99
C LYS A 127 13.38 5.39 -20.81
N GLU A 128 12.25 5.23 -21.47
CA GLU A 128 11.61 6.29 -22.26
C GLU A 128 11.14 7.44 -21.38
N THR A 129 10.53 7.14 -20.24
CA THR A 129 10.09 8.14 -19.27
C THR A 129 11.27 8.93 -18.72
N LYS A 130 12.40 8.25 -18.46
CA LYS A 130 13.63 8.91 -18.00
C LYS A 130 14.20 9.83 -19.08
N LYS A 131 14.22 9.40 -20.33
CA LYS A 131 14.68 10.24 -21.44
C LYS A 131 13.81 11.47 -21.62
N SER A 132 12.50 11.31 -21.56
CA SER A 132 11.55 12.42 -21.70
C SER A 132 11.76 13.47 -20.61
N LYS A 133 11.86 13.04 -19.34
CA LYS A 133 12.15 13.95 -18.23
C LYS A 133 13.48 14.66 -18.38
N PHE A 134 14.49 13.95 -18.83
CA PHE A 134 15.82 14.51 -19.02
C PHE A 134 15.84 15.55 -20.14
N SER A 135 15.10 15.31 -21.21
CA SER A 135 14.97 16.24 -22.32
C SER A 135 14.22 17.51 -21.97
N GLU A 136 13.22 17.42 -21.10
CA GLU A 136 12.44 18.56 -20.63
C GLU A 136 13.24 19.46 -19.69
N GLU A 137 14.21 18.93 -18.97
CA GLU A 137 15.06 19.68 -18.04
C GLU A 137 16.21 20.43 -18.74
N GLN A 138 16.46 20.15 -20.01
CA GLN A 138 17.46 20.87 -20.80
C GLN A 138 16.83 22.04 -21.57
#